data_e32bde3d84e157090986720d519a1c46
#
_entry.id   e32bde3d84e157090986720d519a1c46
#
_cell.length_a   1.000
_cell.length_b   1.000
_cell.length_c   1.000
_cell.angle_alpha   90.00
_cell.angle_beta   90.00
_cell.angle_gamma   90.00
#
_symmetry.space_group_name_H-M   'P 1'
#
loop_
_entity.id
_entity.type
_entity.pdbx_description
1 polymer ?
#
loop_
_entity_poly.entity_id
_entity_poly.type
_entity_poly.pdbx_seq_one_letter_code
_entity_poly.pdbx_strand_id
1 'polypeptide(L)'
;MLFRSWRFYWGVDGTEGEVILKKGDIASFPTNMFRGFQNVSDEEALMFVVLGENDPGVITWTPKLLKDAKESGMVLMNDNSLIDTEKQKITDETKVIQPLKDNELESFDHYSSEDIEKFVIRFNDKDQHFVDDDHYQSNKIINYIDQFQIHDKSFTPNIPHATGFSLSLLNGKSAHIHEYKLEKSEVYHCLSGEWEIDCDGDKVVIKEKDTFSVPKNSLRSIRQISDHDGNLFIIRQTN
;
A
#
# COMPACT_ATOMS: atom_id res chain seq x y z
N MET A 1 24.34 -3.49 0.33
CA MET A 1 22.90 -3.76 0.57
C MET A 1 22.35 -2.54 1.28
N LEU A 2 21.57 -1.72 0.60
CA LEU A 2 21.10 -0.45 1.12
C LEU A 2 19.89 -0.71 2.01
N PHE A 3 20.03 -0.47 3.29
CA PHE A 3 18.94 -0.61 4.26
C PHE A 3 18.08 0.65 4.20
N ARG A 4 16.96 0.56 3.54
CA ARG A 4 15.95 1.61 3.52
C ARG A 4 14.94 1.29 4.60
N SER A 5 14.72 2.22 5.52
CA SER A 5 13.80 2.05 6.63
C SER A 5 12.85 3.23 6.70
N TRP A 6 11.59 2.90 6.94
CA TRP A 6 10.54 3.87 7.14
C TRP A 6 10.07 3.81 8.58
N ARG A 7 10.05 4.94 9.25
CA ARG A 7 9.36 5.12 10.51
C ARG A 7 7.91 5.45 10.21
N PHE A 8 6.99 4.62 10.68
CA PHE A 8 5.59 4.94 10.81
C PHE A 8 5.30 5.34 12.24
N TYR A 9 4.57 6.43 12.44
CA TYR A 9 4.16 6.92 13.75
C TYR A 9 2.71 7.37 13.69
N TRP A 10 2.04 7.38 14.84
CA TRP A 10 0.62 7.69 14.91
C TRP A 10 0.24 8.47 16.15
N GLY A 11 -1.05 8.92 16.18
CA GLY A 11 -1.65 9.78 17.15
C GLY A 11 -1.70 11.23 16.72
N VAL A 12 -2.49 12.04 17.43
CA VAL A 12 -2.73 13.45 17.11
C VAL A 12 -1.41 14.25 17.04
N ASP A 13 -0.51 13.99 17.98
CA ASP A 13 0.82 14.63 18.04
C ASP A 13 1.94 13.74 17.48
N GLY A 14 1.58 12.55 16.94
CA GLY A 14 2.54 11.58 16.44
C GLY A 14 3.36 10.90 17.53
N THR A 15 2.84 10.83 18.76
CA THR A 15 3.56 10.32 19.95
C THR A 15 2.89 9.10 20.59
N GLU A 16 1.76 8.62 20.08
CA GLU A 16 1.06 7.46 20.64
C GLU A 16 1.83 6.15 20.40
N GLY A 17 2.55 6.07 19.29
CA GLY A 17 3.43 4.95 19.01
C GLY A 17 4.13 5.08 17.67
N GLU A 18 5.04 4.16 17.45
CA GLU A 18 5.79 4.07 16.19
C GLU A 18 6.18 2.63 15.87
N VAL A 19 6.42 2.37 14.59
CA VAL A 19 6.98 1.12 14.09
C VAL A 19 7.98 1.42 12.98
N ILE A 20 9.11 0.71 12.98
CA ILE A 20 10.08 0.79 11.89
C ILE A 20 9.84 -0.35 10.91
N LEU A 21 9.56 0.00 9.67
CA LEU A 21 9.43 -0.93 8.55
C LEU A 21 10.71 -0.98 7.76
N LYS A 22 11.15 -2.19 7.40
CA LYS A 22 12.32 -2.47 6.59
C LYS A 22 11.93 -2.85 5.17
N LYS A 23 12.89 -2.99 4.29
CA LYS A 23 12.67 -3.45 2.91
C LYS A 23 11.89 -4.77 2.90
N GLY A 24 10.76 -4.78 2.21
CA GLY A 24 9.89 -5.94 2.06
C GLY A 24 8.80 -6.06 3.14
N ASP A 25 8.91 -5.36 4.26
CA ASP A 25 7.83 -5.33 5.26
C ASP A 25 6.56 -4.74 4.64
N ILE A 26 5.41 -5.28 5.05
CA ILE A 26 4.09 -4.83 4.63
C ILE A 26 3.35 -4.38 5.87
N ALA A 27 2.68 -3.25 5.77
CA ALA A 27 1.81 -2.76 6.83
C ALA A 27 0.46 -2.31 6.25
N SER A 28 -0.63 -2.70 6.90
CA SER A 28 -1.98 -2.30 6.56
C SER A 28 -2.57 -1.53 7.74
N PHE A 29 -2.40 -0.23 7.74
CA PHE A 29 -2.85 0.61 8.86
C PHE A 29 -4.36 0.78 8.86
N PRO A 30 -5.01 0.70 10.04
CA PRO A 30 -6.43 0.99 10.19
C PRO A 30 -6.79 2.39 9.70
N THR A 31 -8.05 2.57 9.32
CA THR A 31 -8.64 3.89 9.05
C THR A 31 -8.91 4.63 10.36
N ASN A 32 -9.36 5.86 10.28
CA ASN A 32 -9.79 6.69 11.41
C ASN A 32 -8.70 6.93 12.47
N MET A 33 -7.41 6.94 12.08
CA MET A 33 -6.29 7.29 12.95
C MET A 33 -5.37 8.30 12.27
N PHE A 34 -4.83 9.22 13.05
CA PHE A 34 -3.74 10.08 12.57
C PHE A 34 -2.46 9.27 12.43
N ARG A 35 -1.82 9.39 11.30
CA ARG A 35 -0.57 8.68 11.00
C ARG A 35 0.35 9.49 10.13
N GLY A 36 1.63 9.30 10.33
CA GLY A 36 2.68 9.87 9.51
C GLY A 36 3.75 8.85 9.21
N PHE A 37 4.58 9.15 8.23
CA PHE A 37 5.71 8.32 7.86
C PHE A 37 6.92 9.18 7.54
N GLN A 38 8.07 8.67 7.84
CA GLN A 38 9.35 9.34 7.66
C GLN A 38 10.39 8.35 7.15
N ASN A 39 11.11 8.72 6.09
CA ASN A 39 12.32 8.00 5.74
C ASN A 39 13.39 8.25 6.82
N VAL A 40 13.84 7.19 7.49
CA VAL A 40 14.87 7.24 8.53
C VAL A 40 16.20 6.64 8.08
N SER A 41 16.34 6.41 6.78
CA SER A 41 17.62 6.03 6.17
C SER A 41 18.32 7.26 5.59
N ASP A 42 19.64 7.17 5.41
CA ASP A 42 20.48 8.25 4.86
C ASP A 42 20.35 8.40 3.32
N GLU A 43 19.48 7.60 2.69
CA GLU A 43 19.33 7.57 1.24
C GLU A 43 17.87 7.72 0.82
N GLU A 44 17.66 7.96 -0.47
CA GLU A 44 16.32 7.93 -1.05
C GLU A 44 15.67 6.57 -0.86
N ALA A 45 14.44 6.56 -0.38
CA ALA A 45 13.65 5.36 -0.18
C ALA A 45 12.32 5.47 -0.91
N LEU A 46 11.92 4.40 -1.58
CA LEU A 46 10.64 4.27 -2.23
C LEU A 46 9.69 3.49 -1.32
N MET A 47 8.48 4.01 -1.15
CA MET A 47 7.38 3.33 -0.49
C MET A 47 6.25 3.13 -1.51
N PHE A 48 5.83 1.87 -1.69
CA PHE A 48 4.66 1.55 -2.50
C PHE A 48 3.43 1.60 -1.60
N VAL A 49 2.46 2.43 -1.96
CA VAL A 49 1.24 2.66 -1.17
C VAL A 49 0.02 2.24 -1.98
N VAL A 50 -0.84 1.44 -1.38
CA VAL A 50 -2.14 1.06 -1.93
C VAL A 50 -3.23 1.72 -1.09
N LEU A 51 -4.10 2.46 -1.75
CA LEU A 51 -5.33 3.00 -1.16
C LEU A 51 -6.49 2.15 -1.68
N GLY A 52 -7.29 1.63 -0.77
CA GLY A 52 -8.50 0.91 -1.11
C GLY A 52 -9.60 1.88 -1.57
N GLU A 53 -10.59 1.34 -2.31
CA GLU A 53 -11.77 2.05 -2.80
C GLU A 53 -11.48 3.11 -3.90
N ASN A 54 -12.55 3.60 -4.51
CA ASN A 54 -12.46 4.62 -5.58
C ASN A 54 -12.40 6.04 -5.02
N ASP A 55 -12.82 6.23 -3.78
CA ASP A 55 -12.75 7.50 -3.06
C ASP A 55 -11.87 7.31 -1.82
N PRO A 56 -10.67 7.89 -1.78
CA PRO A 56 -9.78 7.78 -0.63
C PRO A 56 -10.29 8.54 0.60
N GLY A 57 -11.45 9.20 0.50
CA GLY A 57 -12.02 10.02 1.57
C GLY A 57 -11.34 11.39 1.70
N VAL A 58 -11.70 12.09 2.77
CA VAL A 58 -11.13 13.39 3.11
C VAL A 58 -9.89 13.20 3.96
N ILE A 59 -8.78 13.81 3.54
CA ILE A 59 -7.58 13.85 4.36
C ILE A 59 -7.79 14.86 5.48
N THR A 60 -7.65 14.38 6.72
CA THR A 60 -7.75 15.22 7.91
C THR A 60 -6.34 15.47 8.46
N TRP A 61 -6.06 16.73 8.75
CA TRP A 61 -4.75 17.19 9.19
C TRP A 61 -4.74 17.47 10.71
N THR A 62 -3.68 17.07 11.39
CA THR A 62 -3.56 17.36 12.83
C THR A 62 -3.43 18.85 13.09
N PRO A 63 -3.94 19.37 14.23
CA PRO A 63 -3.78 20.77 14.61
C PRO A 63 -2.31 21.21 14.65
N LYS A 64 -1.44 20.33 15.15
CA LYS A 64 0.01 20.58 15.20
C LYS A 64 0.60 20.78 13.81
N LEU A 65 0.25 19.92 12.84
CA LEU A 65 0.77 20.02 11.47
C LEU A 65 0.33 21.32 10.79
N LEU A 66 -0.93 21.72 10.97
CA LEU A 66 -1.45 22.99 10.43
C LEU A 66 -0.73 24.18 11.03
N LYS A 67 -0.43 24.13 12.33
CA LYS A 67 0.35 25.16 13.02
C LYS A 67 1.78 25.23 12.50
N ASP A 68 2.49 24.10 12.44
CA ASP A 68 3.88 24.03 11.99
C ASP A 68 4.00 24.50 10.53
N ALA A 69 3.04 24.12 9.66
CA ALA A 69 2.97 24.60 8.29
C ALA A 69 2.82 26.13 8.23
N LYS A 70 1.90 26.69 9.00
CA LYS A 70 1.69 28.15 9.07
C LYS A 70 2.92 28.90 9.57
N GLU A 71 3.61 28.38 10.57
CA GLU A 71 4.85 28.93 11.08
C GLU A 71 5.99 28.91 10.04
N SER A 72 5.97 27.95 9.12
CA SER A 72 6.90 27.89 7.97
C SER A 72 6.42 28.67 6.72
N GLY A 73 5.37 29.47 6.85
CA GLY A 73 4.84 30.26 5.75
C GLY A 73 3.92 29.49 4.79
N MET A 74 3.52 28.27 5.14
CA MET A 74 2.65 27.44 4.31
C MET A 74 1.24 27.37 4.90
N VAL A 75 0.21 27.61 4.08
CA VAL A 75 -1.20 27.59 4.51
C VAL A 75 -2.00 26.66 3.62
N LEU A 76 -2.73 25.73 4.22
CA LEU A 76 -3.58 24.78 3.55
C LEU A 76 -5.02 25.30 3.41
N MET A 77 -5.56 25.20 2.22
CA MET A 77 -6.90 25.65 1.87
C MET A 77 -7.90 24.48 1.83
N ASN A 78 -9.20 24.77 1.96
CA ASN A 78 -10.27 23.78 1.95
C ASN A 78 -10.38 22.96 0.64
N ASP A 79 -9.80 23.46 -0.45
CA ASP A 79 -9.70 22.73 -1.73
C ASP A 79 -8.41 21.89 -1.85
N ASN A 80 -7.70 21.71 -0.72
CA ASN A 80 -6.39 21.04 -0.60
C ASN A 80 -5.25 21.75 -1.33
N SER A 81 -5.43 22.99 -1.80
CA SER A 81 -4.32 23.78 -2.31
C SER A 81 -3.43 24.29 -1.16
N LEU A 82 -2.12 24.32 -1.41
CA LEU A 82 -1.13 24.80 -0.46
C LEU A 82 -0.60 26.15 -0.94
N ILE A 83 -0.74 27.18 -0.10
CA ILE A 83 -0.30 28.55 -0.39
C ILE A 83 1.00 28.83 0.36
N ASP A 84 2.04 29.22 -0.38
CA ASP A 84 3.27 29.80 0.14
C ASP A 84 3.03 31.30 0.35
N THR A 85 2.92 31.72 1.60
CA THR A 85 2.58 33.12 1.96
C THR A 85 3.70 34.10 1.71
N GLU A 86 4.93 33.64 1.47
CA GLU A 86 6.04 34.48 1.03
C GLU A 86 5.89 34.88 -0.44
N LYS A 87 5.25 34.02 -1.25
CA LYS A 87 5.08 34.21 -2.70
C LYS A 87 3.69 34.69 -3.09
N GLN A 88 2.68 34.33 -2.30
CA GLN A 88 1.29 34.57 -2.65
C GLN A 88 0.49 35.02 -1.43
N LYS A 89 -0.41 35.99 -1.61
CA LYS A 89 -1.33 36.42 -0.55
C LYS A 89 -2.57 35.53 -0.52
N ILE A 90 -3.02 35.23 0.70
CA ILE A 90 -4.33 34.59 0.90
C ILE A 90 -5.39 35.64 0.55
N THR A 91 -6.24 35.33 -0.42
CA THR A 91 -7.29 36.24 -0.88
C THR A 91 -8.61 36.04 -0.15
N ASP A 92 -8.81 34.88 0.47
CA ASP A 92 -10.02 34.53 1.21
C ASP A 92 -9.67 33.66 2.43
N GLU A 93 -9.56 34.28 3.58
CA GLU A 93 -9.26 33.62 4.85
C GLU A 93 -10.31 32.59 5.28
N THR A 94 -11.56 32.70 4.78
CA THR A 94 -12.63 31.74 5.12
C THR A 94 -12.43 30.36 4.48
N LYS A 95 -11.55 30.28 3.49
CA LYS A 95 -11.19 29.03 2.81
C LYS A 95 -9.96 28.33 3.41
N VAL A 96 -9.36 28.92 4.44
CA VAL A 96 -8.25 28.27 5.17
C VAL A 96 -8.80 27.13 6.02
N ILE A 97 -8.18 25.96 5.95
CA ILE A 97 -8.54 24.82 6.81
C ILE A 97 -8.32 25.24 8.28
N GLN A 98 -9.37 25.06 9.07
CA GLN A 98 -9.30 25.32 10.50
C GLN A 98 -8.89 24.04 11.24
N PRO A 99 -8.09 24.14 12.30
CA PRO A 99 -7.76 23.00 13.13
C PRO A 99 -9.01 22.38 13.75
N LEU A 100 -9.00 21.05 13.86
CA LEU A 100 -10.05 20.34 14.60
C LEU A 100 -10.08 20.78 16.06
N LYS A 101 -11.29 20.75 16.62
CA LYS A 101 -11.53 21.00 18.05
C LYS A 101 -11.28 19.73 18.85
N ASP A 102 -11.06 19.84 20.15
CA ASP A 102 -10.76 18.73 21.03
C ASP A 102 -11.84 17.62 20.96
N ASN A 103 -13.11 17.98 20.94
CA ASN A 103 -14.19 17.01 20.82
C ASN A 103 -14.27 16.29 19.46
N GLU A 104 -13.71 16.86 18.41
CA GLU A 104 -13.59 16.24 17.09
C GLU A 104 -12.39 15.28 17.08
N LEU A 105 -11.31 15.64 17.79
CA LEU A 105 -10.12 14.79 17.94
C LEU A 105 -10.42 13.51 18.73
N GLU A 106 -11.31 13.57 19.74
CA GLU A 106 -11.75 12.42 20.52
C GLU A 106 -12.48 11.34 19.69
N SER A 107 -12.92 11.67 18.48
CA SER A 107 -13.59 10.70 17.59
C SER A 107 -12.65 9.79 16.82
N PHE A 108 -11.35 10.03 16.87
CA PHE A 108 -10.35 9.20 16.22
C PHE A 108 -9.96 8.00 17.09
N ASP A 109 -9.62 6.91 16.42
CA ASP A 109 -9.22 5.70 17.09
C ASP A 109 -7.76 5.80 17.60
N HIS A 110 -7.53 5.20 18.76
CA HIS A 110 -6.22 5.11 19.40
C HIS A 110 -5.72 3.68 19.39
N TYR A 111 -4.46 3.47 19.03
CA TYR A 111 -3.86 2.16 18.93
C TYR A 111 -2.56 2.08 19.72
N SER A 112 -2.41 1.02 20.49
CA SER A 112 -1.11 0.67 21.07
C SER A 112 -0.15 0.14 20.02
N SER A 113 1.15 0.12 20.30
CA SER A 113 2.14 -0.50 19.41
C SER A 113 1.88 -1.99 19.20
N GLU A 114 1.36 -2.69 20.23
CA GLU A 114 0.99 -4.10 20.13
C GLU A 114 -0.21 -4.31 19.18
N ASP A 115 -1.16 -3.38 19.15
CA ASP A 115 -2.29 -3.47 18.21
C ASP A 115 -1.82 -3.24 16.78
N ILE A 116 -0.95 -2.27 16.55
CA ILE A 116 -0.44 -1.98 15.22
C ILE A 116 0.46 -3.11 14.68
N GLU A 117 1.24 -3.79 15.53
CA GLU A 117 2.05 -4.94 15.08
C GLU A 117 1.20 -6.08 14.51
N LYS A 118 -0.07 -6.21 14.86
CA LYS A 118 -1.01 -7.18 14.26
C LYS A 118 -1.33 -6.88 12.79
N PHE A 119 -1.09 -5.65 12.35
CA PHE A 119 -1.25 -5.20 10.97
C PHE A 119 0.07 -5.07 10.22
N VAL A 120 1.16 -5.59 10.80
CA VAL A 120 2.50 -5.57 10.19
C VAL A 120 2.95 -6.99 9.87
N ILE A 121 3.40 -7.19 8.64
CA ILE A 121 4.02 -8.45 8.19
C ILE A 121 5.50 -8.16 7.99
N ARG A 122 6.35 -8.83 8.77
CA ARG A 122 7.79 -8.72 8.66
C ARG A 122 8.27 -9.61 7.52
N PHE A 123 8.99 -9.01 6.58
CA PHE A 123 9.60 -9.76 5.50
C PHE A 123 10.80 -10.55 6.05
N ASN A 124 10.58 -11.83 6.32
CA ASN A 124 11.62 -12.75 6.70
C ASN A 124 11.65 -13.90 5.68
N ASP A 125 12.73 -14.02 4.93
CA ASP A 125 12.89 -15.03 3.88
C ASP A 125 12.73 -16.48 4.39
N LYS A 126 12.83 -16.69 5.72
CA LYS A 126 12.78 -18.01 6.34
C LYS A 126 11.39 -18.44 6.81
N ASP A 127 10.51 -17.48 7.07
CA ASP A 127 9.19 -17.74 7.70
C ASP A 127 8.03 -17.53 6.75
N GLN A 128 8.29 -17.41 5.44
CA GLN A 128 7.24 -17.27 4.45
C GLN A 128 6.56 -18.62 4.22
N HIS A 129 5.33 -18.75 4.71
CA HIS A 129 4.48 -19.90 4.45
C HIS A 129 3.88 -19.78 3.04
N PHE A 130 4.61 -20.26 2.07
CA PHE A 130 4.08 -20.41 0.72
C PHE A 130 3.10 -21.57 0.70
N VAL A 131 1.95 -21.36 0.10
CA VAL A 131 1.07 -22.46 -0.25
C VAL A 131 1.58 -23.03 -1.58
N ASP A 132 2.21 -24.20 -1.53
CA ASP A 132 2.57 -24.92 -2.72
C ASP A 132 1.29 -25.39 -3.41
N ASP A 133 1.18 -25.07 -4.68
CA ASP A 133 0.09 -25.52 -5.51
C ASP A 133 0.57 -26.55 -6.51
N ASP A 134 0.18 -27.80 -6.33
CA ASP A 134 0.53 -28.92 -7.24
C ASP A 134 0.03 -28.71 -8.68
N HIS A 135 -0.98 -27.84 -8.89
CA HIS A 135 -1.49 -27.49 -10.22
C HIS A 135 -0.67 -26.40 -10.91
N TYR A 136 0.09 -25.62 -10.15
CA TYR A 136 0.93 -24.54 -10.66
C TYR A 136 2.39 -24.87 -10.36
N GLN A 137 2.99 -25.74 -11.15
CA GLN A 137 4.40 -26.11 -11.04
C GLN A 137 5.25 -24.87 -10.86
N SER A 138 5.90 -24.73 -9.70
CA SER A 138 6.79 -23.63 -9.30
C SER A 138 6.14 -22.35 -8.75
N ASN A 139 4.83 -22.26 -8.62
CA ASN A 139 4.18 -21.08 -8.05
C ASN A 139 4.12 -21.17 -6.53
N LYS A 140 4.59 -20.12 -5.89
CA LYS A 140 4.41 -19.92 -4.46
C LYS A 140 3.61 -18.64 -4.26
N ILE A 141 2.42 -18.77 -3.66
CA ILE A 141 1.55 -17.64 -3.39
C ILE A 141 1.46 -17.44 -1.88
N ILE A 142 1.70 -16.21 -1.45
CA ILE A 142 1.41 -15.76 -0.09
C ILE A 142 0.31 -14.74 -0.18
N ASN A 143 -0.75 -14.92 0.59
CA ASN A 143 -1.80 -13.92 0.71
C ASN A 143 -1.58 -13.08 1.96
N TYR A 144 -1.31 -11.81 1.78
CA TYR A 144 -0.99 -10.90 2.87
C TYR A 144 -2.23 -10.23 3.48
N ILE A 145 -3.09 -9.70 2.64
CA ILE A 145 -4.21 -8.85 3.09
C ILE A 145 -5.48 -9.29 2.39
N ASP A 146 -6.57 -9.44 3.18
CA ASP A 146 -7.92 -9.82 2.76
C ASP A 146 -7.97 -11.13 1.98
N GLN A 147 -9.15 -11.59 1.61
CA GLN A 147 -9.30 -12.86 0.92
C GLN A 147 -8.86 -12.78 -0.54
N PHE A 148 -8.05 -13.73 -0.94
CA PHE A 148 -7.61 -13.90 -2.32
C PHE A 148 -8.05 -15.27 -2.84
N GLN A 149 -8.66 -15.27 -4.01
CA GLN A 149 -9.05 -16.50 -4.70
C GLN A 149 -8.60 -16.43 -6.16
N ILE A 150 -8.03 -17.51 -6.64
CA ILE A 150 -7.70 -17.66 -8.05
C ILE A 150 -8.12 -19.05 -8.51
N HIS A 151 -8.82 -19.14 -9.63
CA HIS A 151 -9.55 -20.34 -10.04
C HIS A 151 -10.43 -20.85 -8.85
N ASP A 152 -10.31 -22.11 -8.49
CA ASP A 152 -11.10 -22.74 -7.40
C ASP A 152 -10.37 -22.72 -6.04
N LYS A 153 -9.22 -22.01 -5.92
CA LYS A 153 -8.42 -21.97 -4.71
C LYS A 153 -8.56 -20.65 -3.98
N SER A 154 -8.76 -20.76 -2.68
CA SER A 154 -8.78 -19.64 -1.75
C SER A 154 -7.54 -19.65 -0.87
N PHE A 155 -6.95 -18.47 -0.65
CA PHE A 155 -5.75 -18.30 0.16
C PHE A 155 -6.10 -17.50 1.40
N THR A 156 -5.72 -18.04 2.57
CA THR A 156 -5.95 -17.38 3.85
C THR A 156 -4.99 -16.20 4.01
N PRO A 157 -5.49 -15.01 4.35
CA PRO A 157 -4.63 -13.84 4.51
C PRO A 157 -3.92 -13.84 5.86
N ASN A 158 -2.75 -13.22 5.93
CA ASN A 158 -2.07 -12.91 7.18
C ASN A 158 -2.83 -11.82 7.98
N ILE A 159 -3.37 -10.83 7.27
CA ILE A 159 -4.18 -9.75 7.83
C ILE A 159 -5.61 -9.86 7.28
N PRO A 160 -6.53 -10.48 8.04
CA PRO A 160 -7.88 -10.78 7.56
C PRO A 160 -8.85 -9.61 7.78
N HIS A 161 -8.56 -8.43 7.23
CA HIS A 161 -9.51 -7.32 7.31
C HIS A 161 -9.79 -6.72 5.92
N ALA A 162 -11.02 -6.30 5.72
CA ALA A 162 -11.46 -5.73 4.47
C ALA A 162 -10.90 -4.30 4.30
N THR A 163 -10.10 -4.11 3.25
CA THR A 163 -9.49 -2.83 2.91
C THR A 163 -9.97 -2.30 1.55
N GLY A 164 -10.94 -2.98 0.93
CA GLY A 164 -11.35 -2.71 -0.44
C GLY A 164 -10.43 -3.35 -1.50
N PHE A 165 -9.34 -4.01 -1.07
CA PHE A 165 -8.44 -4.77 -1.94
C PHE A 165 -7.82 -5.94 -1.19
N SER A 166 -7.41 -6.97 -1.93
CA SER A 166 -6.50 -8.01 -1.44
C SER A 166 -5.09 -7.78 -1.96
N LEU A 167 -4.10 -8.19 -1.16
CA LEU A 167 -2.69 -8.15 -1.54
C LEU A 167 -2.07 -9.53 -1.42
N SER A 168 -1.55 -10.04 -2.52
CA SER A 168 -0.85 -11.33 -2.58
C SER A 168 0.51 -11.16 -3.24
N LEU A 169 1.45 -12.03 -2.88
CA LEU A 169 2.74 -12.18 -3.54
C LEU A 169 2.75 -13.46 -4.36
N LEU A 170 3.07 -13.36 -5.63
CA LEU A 170 3.45 -14.49 -6.47
C LEU A 170 4.96 -14.54 -6.57
N ASN A 171 5.55 -15.68 -6.19
CA ASN A 171 6.98 -15.93 -6.22
C ASN A 171 7.30 -17.20 -7.01
N GLY A 172 8.41 -17.23 -7.69
CA GLY A 172 8.99 -18.44 -8.26
C GLY A 172 9.73 -18.22 -9.57
N LYS A 173 10.58 -19.19 -9.90
CA LYS A 173 11.21 -19.29 -11.22
C LYS A 173 10.21 -19.96 -12.17
N SER A 174 9.94 -19.32 -13.30
CA SER A 174 8.94 -19.76 -14.26
C SER A 174 7.50 -19.84 -13.69
N ALA A 175 7.23 -19.08 -12.64
CA ALA A 175 5.89 -18.97 -12.08
C ALA A 175 4.89 -18.53 -13.16
N HIS A 176 3.74 -19.18 -13.19
CA HIS A 176 2.74 -18.96 -14.23
C HIS A 176 1.33 -19.07 -13.66
N ILE A 177 0.54 -18.04 -13.81
CA ILE A 177 -0.91 -18.10 -13.63
C ILE A 177 -1.54 -18.18 -15.02
N HIS A 178 -2.21 -19.31 -15.30
CA HIS A 178 -2.90 -19.53 -16.56
C HIS A 178 -4.04 -18.53 -16.76
N GLU A 179 -4.55 -18.45 -17.96
CA GLU A 179 -5.64 -17.55 -18.33
C GLU A 179 -6.82 -17.61 -17.36
N TYR A 180 -7.26 -16.45 -16.91
CA TYR A 180 -8.42 -16.26 -16.06
C TYR A 180 -9.08 -14.92 -16.34
N LYS A 181 -10.35 -14.81 -15.97
CA LYS A 181 -11.14 -13.60 -16.12
C LYS A 181 -11.79 -13.25 -14.79
N LEU A 182 -11.77 -11.99 -14.43
CA LEU A 182 -12.38 -11.46 -13.20
C LEU A 182 -13.25 -10.26 -13.50
N GLU A 183 -14.34 -10.11 -12.74
CA GLU A 183 -15.17 -8.91 -12.74
C GLU A 183 -14.54 -7.74 -11.97
N LYS A 184 -13.34 -7.94 -11.43
CA LYS A 184 -12.57 -6.98 -10.63
C LYS A 184 -11.31 -6.53 -11.38
N SER A 185 -10.88 -5.31 -11.10
CA SER A 185 -9.59 -4.81 -11.56
C SER A 185 -8.44 -5.38 -10.74
N GLU A 186 -7.28 -5.49 -11.35
CA GLU A 186 -6.05 -5.86 -10.68
C GLU A 186 -4.93 -4.89 -11.02
N VAL A 187 -3.99 -4.76 -10.09
CA VAL A 187 -2.73 -4.06 -10.30
C VAL A 187 -1.60 -5.02 -9.96
N TYR A 188 -0.65 -5.14 -10.87
CA TYR A 188 0.57 -5.91 -10.68
C TYR A 188 1.73 -4.97 -10.45
N HIS A 189 2.50 -5.21 -9.39
CA HIS A 189 3.70 -4.44 -9.10
C HIS A 189 4.91 -5.38 -9.00
N CYS A 190 5.88 -5.20 -9.89
CA CYS A 190 7.05 -6.05 -9.96
C CYS A 190 8.09 -5.64 -8.91
N LEU A 191 8.36 -6.53 -7.94
CA LEU A 191 9.40 -6.35 -6.94
C LEU A 191 10.77 -6.84 -7.42
N SER A 192 10.78 -7.90 -8.25
CA SER A 192 11.99 -8.47 -8.85
C SER A 192 11.64 -9.40 -10.01
N GLY A 193 12.62 -9.65 -10.86
CA GLY A 193 12.46 -10.48 -12.05
C GLY A 193 11.82 -9.74 -13.23
N GLU A 194 11.46 -10.48 -14.24
CA GLU A 194 10.74 -10.00 -15.42
C GLU A 194 9.46 -10.82 -15.60
N TRP A 195 8.33 -10.14 -15.80
CA TRP A 195 7.02 -10.75 -15.86
C TRP A 195 6.31 -10.37 -17.15
N GLU A 196 5.96 -11.37 -17.94
CA GLU A 196 5.07 -11.22 -19.10
C GLU A 196 3.62 -11.28 -18.60
N ILE A 197 2.85 -10.26 -18.94
CA ILE A 197 1.42 -10.17 -18.68
C ILE A 197 0.73 -10.16 -20.03
N ASP A 198 -0.18 -11.11 -20.25
CA ASP A 198 -1.09 -11.10 -21.38
C ASP A 198 -2.43 -10.53 -20.91
N CYS A 199 -2.95 -9.56 -21.61
CA CYS A 199 -4.23 -8.91 -21.33
C CYS A 199 -5.03 -8.82 -22.62
N ASP A 200 -6.07 -9.65 -22.77
CA ASP A 200 -6.91 -9.74 -23.98
C ASP A 200 -6.10 -9.98 -25.27
N GLY A 201 -4.96 -10.70 -25.17
CA GLY A 201 -4.05 -11.01 -26.27
C GLY A 201 -2.91 -10.02 -26.48
N ASP A 202 -2.91 -8.89 -25.79
CA ASP A 202 -1.81 -7.93 -25.79
C ASP A 202 -0.81 -8.29 -24.69
N LYS A 203 0.46 -8.43 -25.08
CA LYS A 203 1.54 -8.83 -24.17
C LYS A 203 2.41 -7.65 -23.76
N VAL A 204 2.59 -7.52 -22.46
CA VAL A 204 3.45 -6.52 -21.83
C VAL A 204 4.47 -7.21 -20.94
N VAL A 205 5.72 -6.78 -20.97
CA VAL A 205 6.75 -7.21 -20.02
C VAL A 205 7.00 -6.10 -19.01
N ILE A 206 6.83 -6.43 -17.74
CA ILE A 206 7.16 -5.52 -16.61
C ILE A 206 8.38 -6.03 -15.87
N LYS A 207 9.17 -5.08 -15.33
CA LYS A 207 10.43 -5.31 -14.60
C LYS A 207 10.37 -4.66 -13.22
N GLU A 208 11.42 -4.82 -12.44
CA GLU A 208 11.52 -4.26 -11.09
C GLU A 208 11.09 -2.78 -11.06
N LYS A 209 10.15 -2.46 -10.15
CA LYS A 209 9.47 -1.18 -9.93
C LYS A 209 8.39 -0.80 -10.95
N ASP A 210 8.21 -1.56 -12.01
CA ASP A 210 7.09 -1.32 -12.92
C ASP A 210 5.77 -1.72 -12.26
N THR A 211 4.72 -1.02 -12.66
CA THR A 211 3.34 -1.28 -12.23
C THR A 211 2.44 -1.35 -13.46
N PHE A 212 1.59 -2.36 -13.53
CA PHE A 212 0.65 -2.58 -14.61
C PHE A 212 -0.76 -2.77 -14.08
N SER A 213 -1.71 -2.03 -14.60
CA SER A 213 -3.13 -2.13 -14.22
C SER A 213 -3.92 -2.91 -15.26
N VAL A 214 -4.65 -3.93 -14.82
CA VAL A 214 -5.53 -4.75 -15.64
C VAL A 214 -6.99 -4.41 -15.34
N PRO A 215 -7.76 -3.97 -16.33
CA PRO A 215 -9.17 -3.66 -16.15
C PRO A 215 -10.00 -4.88 -15.75
N LYS A 216 -11.15 -4.63 -15.11
CA LYS A 216 -12.15 -5.67 -14.90
C LYS A 216 -12.61 -6.28 -16.22
N ASN A 217 -12.99 -7.55 -16.19
CA ASN A 217 -13.50 -8.31 -17.33
C ASN A 217 -12.49 -8.61 -18.46
N SER A 218 -11.22 -8.22 -18.33
CA SER A 218 -10.18 -8.64 -19.26
C SER A 218 -9.75 -10.10 -18.99
N LEU A 219 -9.50 -10.85 -20.06
CA LEU A 219 -8.83 -12.14 -19.98
C LEU A 219 -7.34 -11.89 -19.75
N ARG A 220 -6.74 -12.55 -18.76
CA ARG A 220 -5.36 -12.29 -18.37
C ARG A 220 -4.60 -13.53 -17.99
N SER A 221 -3.30 -13.53 -18.25
CA SER A 221 -2.35 -14.49 -17.72
C SER A 221 -1.07 -13.78 -17.26
N ILE A 222 -0.33 -14.43 -16.36
CA ILE A 222 0.90 -13.91 -15.79
C ILE A 222 1.96 -14.98 -15.89
N ARG A 223 3.14 -14.64 -16.40
CA ARG A 223 4.27 -15.56 -16.52
C ARG A 223 5.59 -14.89 -16.16
N GLN A 224 6.32 -15.48 -15.23
CA GLN A 224 7.69 -15.10 -14.95
C GLN A 224 8.60 -15.63 -16.07
N ILE A 225 9.46 -14.75 -16.63
CA ILE A 225 10.27 -15.04 -17.82
C ILE A 225 11.78 -14.88 -17.60
N SER A 226 12.23 -14.34 -16.45
CA SER A 226 13.64 -14.28 -16.12
C SER A 226 14.18 -15.68 -15.71
N ASP A 227 15.49 -15.83 -15.71
CA ASP A 227 16.18 -17.10 -15.39
C ASP A 227 16.37 -17.35 -13.88
N HIS A 228 15.91 -16.42 -13.03
CA HIS A 228 15.96 -16.46 -11.57
C HIS A 228 14.56 -16.25 -10.98
N ASP A 229 14.41 -16.49 -9.68
CA ASP A 229 13.14 -16.27 -8.99
C ASP A 229 12.71 -14.81 -9.08
N GLY A 230 11.44 -14.61 -9.42
CA GLY A 230 10.78 -13.31 -9.44
C GLY A 230 9.77 -13.15 -8.31
N ASN A 231 9.48 -11.91 -7.97
CA ASN A 231 8.46 -11.52 -7.01
C ASN A 231 7.52 -10.48 -7.62
N LEU A 232 6.23 -10.81 -7.62
CA LEU A 232 5.18 -9.96 -8.15
C LEU A 232 4.07 -9.78 -7.13
N PHE A 233 3.77 -8.55 -6.76
CA PHE A 233 2.54 -8.26 -6.03
C PHE A 233 1.34 -8.30 -6.97
N ILE A 234 0.28 -8.95 -6.51
CA ILE A 234 -1.04 -8.95 -7.11
C ILE A 234 -1.97 -8.22 -6.14
N ILE A 235 -2.44 -7.06 -6.55
CA ILE A 235 -3.40 -6.25 -5.82
C ILE A 235 -4.74 -6.36 -6.56
N ARG A 236 -5.78 -6.82 -5.89
CA ARG A 236 -7.10 -7.03 -6.48
C ARG A 236 -8.15 -6.26 -5.72
N GLN A 237 -8.98 -5.55 -6.42
CA GLN A 237 -10.17 -4.93 -5.84
C GLN A 237 -11.10 -6.00 -5.25
N THR A 238 -11.62 -5.80 -4.03
CA THR A 238 -12.52 -6.78 -3.35
C THR A 238 -13.98 -6.31 -3.27
N ASN A 239 -14.25 -5.02 -3.46
CA ASN A 239 -15.60 -4.44 -3.43
C ASN A 239 -16.19 -4.24 -4.82
#